data_4ba99e7b53c986cfe6d0a38a1e7889be
#
_entry.id   4ba99e7b53c986cfe6d0a38a1e7889be
#
_cell.length_a   1.000
_cell.length_b   1.000
_cell.length_c   1.000
_cell.angle_alpha   90.00
_cell.angle_beta   90.00
_cell.angle_gamma   90.00
#
_symmetry.space_group_name_H-M   'P 1'
#
loop_
_entity.id
_entity.type
_entity.pdbx_description
1 polymer ?
#
loop_
_entity_poly.entity_id
_entity_poly.type
_entity_poly.pdbx_seq_one_letter_code
_entity_poly.pdbx_strand_id
1 'polypeptide(L)'
;MAQAIGRLGNWFNQELYGRETTVPWALDIYYRINESGEYAPISGRSTGEVVASVHPTFLYELVWNVAVCVFLLWAHKAFKLGHGRVFALYVAGYTAGRFVVENMRADDATHIFGLRVNVIVSVVCFVVALIVYFRLPRGQESPEEVDPTRATETAVGSAAEGSAGESKW
;
A
#
# COMPACT_ATOMS: atom_id res chain seq x y z
N MET A 1 4.34 -2.98 4.09
CA MET A 1 5.35 -4.06 3.98
C MET A 1 4.74 -5.39 3.52
N ALA A 2 3.70 -5.94 4.15
CA ALA A 2 3.10 -7.22 3.75
C ALA A 2 2.73 -7.29 2.25
N GLN A 3 2.16 -6.24 1.69
CA GLN A 3 1.86 -6.16 0.25
C GLN A 3 3.11 -6.26 -0.63
N ALA A 4 4.23 -5.65 -0.23
CA ALA A 4 5.48 -5.74 -0.97
C ALA A 4 6.02 -7.18 -0.96
N ILE A 5 5.96 -7.86 0.17
CA ILE A 5 6.39 -9.27 0.30
C ILE A 5 5.50 -10.17 -0.56
N GLY A 6 4.16 -9.97 -0.54
CA GLY A 6 3.23 -10.75 -1.35
C GLY A 6 3.50 -10.66 -2.87
N ARG A 7 4.08 -9.55 -3.34
CA ARG A 7 4.44 -9.40 -4.76
C ARG A 7 5.61 -10.29 -5.21
N LEU A 8 6.45 -10.76 -4.29
CA LEU A 8 7.49 -11.73 -4.63
C LEU A 8 6.91 -13.07 -5.09
N GLY A 9 5.71 -13.46 -4.61
CA GLY A 9 5.02 -14.65 -5.08
C GLY A 9 4.72 -14.62 -6.59
N ASN A 10 4.40 -13.46 -7.14
CA ASN A 10 4.09 -13.30 -8.57
C ASN A 10 5.31 -13.59 -9.47
N TRP A 11 6.53 -13.39 -8.96
CA TRP A 11 7.77 -13.79 -9.65
C TRP A 11 7.79 -15.29 -9.92
N PHE A 12 7.52 -16.09 -8.89
CA PHE A 12 7.59 -17.55 -8.99
C PHE A 12 6.47 -18.11 -9.88
N ASN A 13 5.29 -17.50 -9.82
CA ASN A 13 4.13 -17.94 -10.59
C ASN A 13 4.14 -17.44 -12.03
N GLN A 14 5.01 -16.49 -12.40
CA GLN A 14 5.01 -15.80 -13.70
C GLN A 14 3.62 -15.24 -14.05
N GLU A 15 3.01 -14.53 -13.10
CA GLU A 15 1.69 -13.92 -13.25
C GLU A 15 1.72 -12.42 -12.96
N LEU A 16 0.67 -11.70 -13.36
CA LEU A 16 0.52 -10.26 -13.14
C LEU A 16 1.69 -9.44 -13.70
N TYR A 17 2.16 -9.81 -14.88
CA TYR A 17 3.17 -9.05 -15.63
C TYR A 17 2.52 -7.97 -16.51
N GLY A 18 3.34 -7.04 -17.01
CA GLY A 18 2.92 -5.95 -17.87
C GLY A 18 2.97 -6.31 -19.36
N ARG A 19 2.84 -5.30 -20.20
CA ARG A 19 2.93 -5.43 -21.66
C ARG A 19 4.33 -5.84 -22.08
N GLU A 20 4.43 -6.37 -23.29
CA GLU A 20 5.71 -6.67 -23.93
C GLU A 20 6.60 -5.44 -24.00
N THR A 21 7.90 -5.66 -23.80
CA THR A 21 8.88 -4.58 -23.73
C THR A 21 10.27 -5.07 -24.12
N THR A 22 11.12 -4.13 -24.49
CA THR A 22 12.55 -4.38 -24.84
C THR A 22 13.51 -3.71 -23.85
N VAL A 23 13.02 -3.29 -22.66
CA VAL A 23 13.88 -2.67 -21.65
C VAL A 23 14.90 -3.68 -21.10
N PRO A 24 16.09 -3.25 -20.68
CA PRO A 24 17.16 -4.16 -20.23
C PRO A 24 16.84 -4.94 -18.95
N TRP A 25 15.79 -4.56 -18.23
CA TRP A 25 15.29 -5.27 -17.04
C TRP A 25 13.95 -5.96 -17.28
N ALA A 26 13.61 -6.24 -18.56
CA ALA A 26 12.44 -7.02 -18.91
C ALA A 26 12.50 -8.42 -18.27
N LEU A 27 11.35 -8.98 -17.96
CA LEU A 27 11.22 -10.34 -17.47
C LEU A 27 10.89 -11.26 -18.65
N ASP A 28 11.67 -12.30 -18.84
CA ASP A 28 11.40 -13.31 -19.85
C ASP A 28 10.40 -14.34 -19.32
N ILE A 29 9.29 -14.48 -20.03
CA ILE A 29 8.26 -15.49 -19.76
C ILE A 29 8.60 -16.73 -20.58
N TYR A 30 8.79 -17.84 -19.89
CA TYR A 30 9.14 -19.11 -20.49
C TYR A 30 7.90 -19.97 -20.76
N TYR A 31 7.95 -20.69 -21.88
CA TYR A 31 6.95 -21.71 -22.17
C TYR A 31 7.06 -22.83 -21.13
N ARG A 32 5.95 -23.18 -20.50
CA ARG A 32 5.90 -24.21 -19.45
C ARG A 32 4.92 -25.31 -19.83
N ILE A 33 5.35 -26.56 -19.63
CA ILE A 33 4.55 -27.76 -19.89
C ILE A 33 4.42 -28.59 -18.61
N ASN A 34 3.28 -29.28 -18.47
CA ASN A 34 3.07 -30.29 -17.45
C ASN A 34 3.76 -31.62 -17.83
N GLU A 35 3.61 -32.64 -17.00
CA GLU A 35 4.16 -33.98 -17.28
C GLU A 35 3.52 -34.65 -18.50
N SER A 36 2.31 -34.23 -18.89
CA SER A 36 1.57 -34.70 -20.07
C SER A 36 1.98 -33.96 -21.37
N GLY A 37 2.88 -32.97 -21.29
CA GLY A 37 3.30 -32.16 -22.42
C GLY A 37 2.33 -31.02 -22.80
N GLU A 38 1.31 -30.76 -22.00
CA GLU A 38 0.34 -29.67 -22.23
C GLU A 38 0.82 -28.36 -21.60
N TYR A 39 0.40 -27.23 -22.17
CA TYR A 39 0.71 -25.92 -21.65
C TYR A 39 0.18 -25.70 -20.22
N ALA A 40 1.08 -25.46 -19.28
CA ALA A 40 0.77 -25.26 -17.86
C ALA A 40 1.59 -24.10 -17.28
N PRO A 41 1.16 -22.84 -17.47
CA PRO A 41 1.97 -21.66 -17.17
C PRO A 41 2.32 -21.51 -15.68
N ILE A 42 1.47 -21.99 -14.76
CA ILE A 42 1.66 -21.81 -13.31
C ILE A 42 2.43 -23.00 -12.72
N SER A 43 2.01 -24.24 -13.03
CA SER A 43 2.52 -25.46 -12.41
C SER A 43 3.51 -26.25 -13.27
N GLY A 44 3.66 -25.87 -14.54
CA GLY A 44 4.52 -26.58 -15.50
C GLY A 44 6.01 -26.35 -15.29
N ARG A 45 6.82 -27.26 -15.86
CA ARG A 45 8.27 -27.11 -15.95
C ARG A 45 8.63 -26.25 -17.16
N SER A 46 9.56 -25.31 -17.00
CA SER A 46 10.06 -24.48 -18.10
C SER A 46 10.76 -25.33 -19.16
N THR A 47 10.46 -25.06 -20.41
CA THR A 47 11.14 -25.67 -21.58
C THR A 47 12.44 -24.95 -21.95
N GLY A 48 12.68 -23.74 -21.38
CA GLY A 48 13.80 -22.87 -21.77
C GLY A 48 13.49 -21.97 -22.97
N GLU A 49 12.34 -22.14 -23.61
CA GLU A 49 11.89 -21.28 -24.71
C GLU A 49 11.22 -20.03 -24.18
N VAL A 50 11.71 -18.85 -24.61
CA VAL A 50 11.16 -17.54 -24.23
C VAL A 50 9.95 -17.25 -25.12
N VAL A 51 8.79 -17.05 -24.51
CA VAL A 51 7.53 -16.70 -25.19
C VAL A 51 7.42 -15.20 -25.41
N ALA A 52 7.76 -14.42 -24.38
CA ALA A 52 7.69 -12.96 -24.41
C ALA A 52 8.62 -12.35 -23.36
N SER A 53 9.09 -11.13 -23.63
CA SER A 53 9.80 -10.29 -22.66
C SER A 53 8.86 -9.16 -22.25
N VAL A 54 8.55 -9.07 -20.94
CA VAL A 54 7.48 -8.23 -20.42
C VAL A 54 7.93 -7.32 -19.28
N HIS A 55 7.19 -6.25 -19.03
CA HIS A 55 7.44 -5.40 -17.86
C HIS A 55 7.16 -6.15 -16.55
N PRO A 56 8.10 -6.20 -15.59
CA PRO A 56 7.91 -6.80 -14.27
C PRO A 56 7.06 -5.87 -13.37
N THR A 57 5.75 -5.74 -13.64
CA THR A 57 4.86 -4.81 -12.91
C THR A 57 4.78 -5.11 -11.43
N PHE A 58 4.91 -6.39 -11.02
CA PHE A 58 4.99 -6.80 -9.62
C PHE A 58 6.21 -6.19 -8.90
N LEU A 59 7.36 -6.05 -9.61
CA LEU A 59 8.57 -5.40 -9.07
C LEU A 59 8.33 -3.89 -8.90
N TYR A 60 7.67 -3.25 -9.86
CA TYR A 60 7.31 -1.84 -9.76
C TYR A 60 6.35 -1.59 -8.58
N GLU A 61 5.35 -2.47 -8.39
CA GLU A 61 4.46 -2.41 -7.23
C GLU A 61 5.21 -2.62 -5.90
N LEU A 62 6.17 -3.55 -5.87
CA LEU A 62 7.02 -3.78 -4.69
C LEU A 62 7.79 -2.52 -4.32
N VAL A 63 8.55 -1.97 -5.28
CA VAL A 63 9.35 -0.76 -5.08
C VAL A 63 8.47 0.42 -4.65
N TRP A 64 7.32 0.60 -5.30
CA TRP A 64 6.36 1.63 -4.96
C TRP A 64 5.84 1.49 -3.53
N ASN A 65 5.43 0.29 -3.11
CA ASN A 65 4.93 0.04 -1.76
C ASN A 65 6.00 0.29 -0.69
N VAL A 66 7.26 -0.06 -0.96
CA VAL A 66 8.38 0.26 -0.09
C VAL A 66 8.59 1.77 -0.02
N ALA A 67 8.60 2.45 -1.16
CA ALA A 67 8.75 3.91 -1.22
C ALA A 67 7.64 4.64 -0.45
N VAL A 68 6.38 4.22 -0.61
CA VAL A 68 5.24 4.75 0.16
C VAL A 68 5.44 4.51 1.65
N CYS A 69 5.89 3.32 2.06
CA CYS A 69 6.16 3.02 3.48
C CYS A 69 7.24 3.95 4.06
N VAL A 70 8.36 4.10 3.37
CA VAL A 70 9.46 4.99 3.80
C VAL A 70 8.97 6.45 3.85
N PHE A 71 8.23 6.89 2.84
CA PHE A 71 7.65 8.22 2.79
C PHE A 71 6.71 8.49 3.97
N LEU A 72 5.85 7.53 4.33
CA LEU A 72 4.93 7.67 5.47
C LEU A 72 5.67 7.76 6.79
N LEU A 73 6.73 6.96 6.99
CA LEU A 73 7.57 7.05 8.20
C LEU A 73 8.27 8.40 8.30
N TRP A 74 8.80 8.90 7.19
CA TRP A 74 9.40 10.21 7.11
C TRP A 74 8.37 11.32 7.38
N ALA A 75 7.22 11.29 6.71
CA ALA A 75 6.16 12.28 6.85
C ALA A 75 5.60 12.32 8.28
N HIS A 76 5.40 11.13 8.90
CA HIS A 76 4.96 11.05 10.30
C HIS A 76 5.95 11.75 11.24
N LYS A 77 7.26 11.52 11.07
CA LYS A 77 8.30 12.16 11.89
C LYS A 77 8.42 13.68 11.62
N ALA A 78 8.37 14.08 10.33
CA ALA A 78 8.56 15.47 9.94
C ALA A 78 7.36 16.36 10.29
N PHE A 79 6.14 15.87 10.10
CA PHE A 79 4.91 16.66 10.25
C PHE A 79 4.08 16.29 11.47
N LYS A 80 4.55 15.35 12.31
CA LYS A 80 3.84 14.85 13.51
C LYS A 80 2.38 14.55 13.20
N LEU A 81 2.16 13.73 12.16
CA LEU A 81 0.82 13.39 11.67
C LEU A 81 0.10 12.46 12.67
N GLY A 82 -1.09 12.85 13.09
CA GLY A 82 -2.02 12.06 13.90
C GLY A 82 -3.42 12.07 13.33
N HIS A 83 -4.43 11.71 14.13
CA HIS A 83 -5.87 11.77 13.83
C HIS A 83 -6.24 11.05 12.51
N GLY A 84 -5.59 9.92 12.22
CA GLY A 84 -5.84 9.15 11.00
C GLY A 84 -5.25 9.72 9.70
N ARG A 85 -4.53 10.87 9.75
CA ARG A 85 -3.91 11.49 8.55
C ARG A 85 -2.86 10.60 7.88
N VAL A 86 -2.12 9.81 8.67
CA VAL A 86 -1.15 8.83 8.14
C VAL A 86 -1.87 7.77 7.31
N PHE A 87 -3.05 7.31 7.77
CA PHE A 87 -3.86 6.34 7.02
C PHE A 87 -4.41 6.93 5.72
N ALA A 88 -4.93 8.16 5.76
CA ALA A 88 -5.39 8.85 4.55
C ALA A 88 -4.25 9.02 3.53
N LEU A 89 -3.05 9.39 3.98
CA LEU A 89 -1.87 9.52 3.14
C LEU A 89 -1.39 8.16 2.57
N TYR A 90 -1.51 7.09 3.37
CA TYR A 90 -1.27 5.73 2.90
C TYR A 90 -2.23 5.34 1.77
N VAL A 91 -3.54 5.56 1.94
CA VAL A 91 -4.54 5.27 0.90
C VAL A 91 -4.25 6.06 -0.37
N ALA A 92 -3.93 7.36 -0.26
CA ALA A 92 -3.55 8.19 -1.40
C ALA A 92 -2.30 7.65 -2.12
N GLY A 93 -1.23 7.35 -1.38
CA GLY A 93 0.01 6.79 -1.96
C GLY A 93 -0.20 5.43 -2.63
N TYR A 94 -0.97 4.54 -2.00
CA TYR A 94 -1.28 3.23 -2.55
C TYR A 94 -2.11 3.32 -3.84
N THR A 95 -3.18 4.13 -3.83
CA THR A 95 -4.06 4.28 -5.00
C THR A 95 -3.38 4.98 -6.17
N ALA A 96 -2.46 5.92 -5.91
CA ALA A 96 -1.61 6.51 -6.95
C ALA A 96 -0.73 5.46 -7.64
N GLY A 97 -0.06 4.59 -6.88
CA GLY A 97 0.70 3.47 -7.45
C GLY A 97 -0.17 2.49 -8.21
N ARG A 98 -1.35 2.17 -7.66
CA ARG A 98 -2.30 1.27 -8.32
C ARG A 98 -2.77 1.84 -9.66
N PHE A 99 -3.02 3.14 -9.74
CA PHE A 99 -3.36 3.81 -10.98
C PHE A 99 -2.28 3.63 -12.05
N VAL A 100 -1.01 3.87 -11.71
CA VAL A 100 0.11 3.74 -12.65
C VAL A 100 0.27 2.30 -13.13
N VAL A 101 0.33 1.35 -12.20
CA VAL A 101 0.56 -0.06 -12.52
C VAL A 101 -0.58 -0.64 -13.34
N GLU A 102 -1.84 -0.30 -13.03
CA GLU A 102 -3.00 -0.79 -13.76
C GLU A 102 -2.98 -0.38 -15.24
N ASN A 103 -2.42 0.78 -15.57
CA ASN A 103 -2.25 1.22 -16.95
C ASN A 103 -1.11 0.47 -17.69
N MET A 104 -0.18 -0.15 -16.96
CA MET A 104 0.92 -0.94 -17.54
C MET A 104 0.57 -2.42 -17.73
N ARG A 105 -0.50 -2.90 -17.09
CA ARG A 105 -0.91 -4.32 -17.14
C ARG A 105 -1.51 -4.68 -18.49
N ALA A 106 -1.22 -5.90 -18.94
CA ALA A 106 -1.68 -6.46 -20.22
C ALA A 106 -2.89 -7.39 -20.08
N ASP A 107 -3.21 -7.80 -18.84
CA ASP A 107 -4.29 -8.76 -18.56
C ASP A 107 -5.68 -8.18 -18.88
N ASP A 108 -6.62 -9.09 -19.20
CA ASP A 108 -8.01 -8.74 -19.43
C ASP A 108 -8.63 -8.16 -18.17
N ALA A 109 -9.31 -7.03 -18.32
CA ALA A 109 -10.01 -6.38 -17.23
C ALA A 109 -11.37 -5.89 -17.67
N THR A 110 -12.31 -5.84 -16.73
CA THR A 110 -13.62 -5.24 -16.96
C THR A 110 -13.47 -3.74 -17.23
N HIS A 111 -14.05 -3.28 -18.34
CA HIS A 111 -14.06 -1.88 -18.72
C HIS A 111 -15.45 -1.27 -18.49
N ILE A 112 -15.49 -0.08 -17.90
CA ILE A 112 -16.67 0.77 -17.78
C ILE A 112 -16.31 2.12 -18.40
N PHE A 113 -17.12 2.60 -19.33
CA PHE A 113 -16.86 3.83 -20.12
C PHE A 113 -15.49 3.84 -20.83
N GLY A 114 -14.99 2.67 -21.26
CA GLY A 114 -13.69 2.55 -21.92
C GLY A 114 -12.47 2.58 -20.99
N LEU A 115 -12.67 2.73 -19.68
CA LEU A 115 -11.62 2.68 -18.66
C LEU A 115 -11.73 1.39 -17.83
N ARG A 116 -10.60 0.87 -17.39
CA ARG A 116 -10.56 -0.27 -16.46
C ARG A 116 -11.20 0.14 -15.13
N VAL A 117 -12.06 -0.70 -14.57
CA VAL A 117 -12.74 -0.43 -13.29
C VAL A 117 -11.75 -0.06 -12.19
N ASN A 118 -10.61 -0.75 -12.12
CA ASN A 118 -9.58 -0.49 -11.11
C ASN A 118 -8.97 0.92 -11.23
N VAL A 119 -8.88 1.47 -12.43
CA VAL A 119 -8.42 2.86 -12.66
C VAL A 119 -9.42 3.85 -12.07
N ILE A 120 -10.71 3.66 -12.35
CA ILE A 120 -11.78 4.53 -11.82
C ILE A 120 -11.79 4.48 -10.29
N VAL A 121 -11.78 3.28 -9.72
CA VAL A 121 -11.76 3.09 -8.25
C VAL A 121 -10.52 3.75 -7.64
N SER A 122 -9.35 3.60 -8.26
CA SER A 122 -8.11 4.20 -7.76
C SER A 122 -8.20 5.73 -7.73
N VAL A 123 -8.74 6.35 -8.77
CA VAL A 123 -8.92 7.81 -8.82
C VAL A 123 -9.91 8.29 -7.75
N VAL A 124 -11.06 7.61 -7.62
CA VAL A 124 -12.06 7.97 -6.60
C VAL A 124 -11.48 7.85 -5.19
N CYS A 125 -10.83 6.72 -4.88
CA CYS A 125 -10.22 6.52 -3.57
C CYS A 125 -9.09 7.53 -3.30
N PHE A 126 -8.30 7.89 -4.31
CA PHE A 126 -7.26 8.91 -4.20
C PHE A 126 -7.86 10.28 -3.82
N VAL A 127 -8.89 10.72 -4.54
CA VAL A 127 -9.55 12.00 -4.28
C VAL A 127 -10.18 12.01 -2.89
N VAL A 128 -10.90 10.94 -2.51
CA VAL A 128 -11.50 10.80 -1.17
C VAL A 128 -10.42 10.85 -0.09
N ALA A 129 -9.31 10.13 -0.28
CA ALA A 129 -8.21 10.12 0.69
C ALA A 129 -7.59 11.52 0.86
N LEU A 130 -7.43 12.29 -0.21
CA LEU A 130 -6.96 13.67 -0.13
C LEU A 130 -7.95 14.57 0.62
N ILE A 131 -9.26 14.47 0.31
CA ILE A 131 -10.30 15.22 1.01
C ILE A 131 -10.25 14.92 2.51
N VAL A 132 -10.18 13.65 2.89
CA VAL A 132 -10.09 13.22 4.29
C VAL A 132 -8.81 13.78 4.92
N TYR A 133 -7.65 13.67 4.24
CA TYR A 133 -6.37 14.19 4.74
C TYR A 133 -6.43 15.70 5.06
N PHE A 134 -7.07 16.50 4.21
CA PHE A 134 -7.20 17.95 4.44
C PHE A 134 -8.27 18.33 5.46
N ARG A 135 -9.30 17.47 5.66
CA ARG A 135 -10.37 17.69 6.63
C ARG A 135 -9.99 17.30 8.06
N LEU A 136 -9.08 16.33 8.23
CA LEU A 136 -8.68 15.87 9.55
C LEU A 136 -7.82 16.91 10.29
N PRO A 137 -7.94 17.00 11.63
CA PRO A 137 -7.18 17.91 12.49
C PRO A 137 -5.67 17.72 12.29
N ARG A 138 -4.92 18.78 12.52
CA ARG A 138 -3.45 18.75 12.50
C ARG A 138 -2.92 18.48 13.91
N GLY A 139 -1.77 17.78 13.98
CA GLY A 139 -1.10 17.43 15.23
C GLY A 139 -1.19 15.95 15.55
N GLN A 140 -0.61 15.56 16.66
CA GLN A 140 -0.72 14.20 17.20
C GLN A 140 -1.83 14.16 18.25
N GLU A 141 -2.48 13.02 18.37
CA GLU A 141 -3.45 12.76 19.43
C GLU A 141 -2.75 12.83 20.79
N SER A 142 -3.41 13.44 21.78
CA SER A 142 -2.91 13.42 23.15
C SER A 142 -3.08 12.00 23.75
N PRO A 143 -2.22 11.60 24.71
CA PRO A 143 -2.41 10.33 25.41
C PRO A 143 -3.79 10.18 26.06
N GLU A 144 -4.42 11.29 26.44
CA GLU A 144 -5.75 11.36 27.04
C GLU A 144 -6.87 11.16 26.01
N GLU A 145 -6.65 11.58 24.76
CA GLU A 145 -7.58 11.38 23.64
C GLU A 145 -7.60 9.92 23.17
N VAL A 146 -6.46 9.23 23.25
CA VAL A 146 -6.31 7.82 22.84
C VAL A 146 -6.82 6.88 23.93
N ASP A 147 -6.65 7.24 25.19
CA ASP A 147 -7.05 6.43 26.36
C ASP A 147 -7.76 7.31 27.39
N PRO A 148 -9.11 7.42 27.31
CA PRO A 148 -9.88 8.25 28.22
C PRO A 148 -9.82 7.76 29.70
N THR A 149 -9.36 6.54 29.98
CA THR A 149 -9.14 6.08 31.35
C THR A 149 -7.94 6.75 32.01
N ARG A 150 -6.92 7.10 31.21
CA ARG A 150 -5.78 7.90 31.69
C ARG A 150 -6.13 9.32 32.06
N ALA A 151 -7.07 9.94 31.35
CA ALA A 151 -7.56 11.27 31.69
C ALA A 151 -8.17 11.29 33.09
N THR A 152 -8.92 10.24 33.44
CA THR A 152 -9.55 10.08 34.75
C THR A 152 -8.50 9.83 35.86
N GLU A 153 -7.48 9.03 35.59
CA GLU A 153 -6.39 8.75 36.56
C GLU A 153 -5.56 10.03 36.83
N THR A 154 -5.26 10.83 35.81
CA THR A 154 -4.51 12.08 35.95
C THR A 154 -5.33 13.10 36.75
N ALA A 155 -6.63 13.19 36.52
CA ALA A 155 -7.52 14.08 37.26
C ALA A 155 -7.66 13.68 38.75
N VAL A 156 -7.76 12.37 39.04
CA VAL A 156 -7.83 11.85 40.40
C VAL A 156 -6.47 12.02 41.13
N GLY A 157 -5.34 11.79 40.45
CA GLY A 157 -4.01 12.00 41.01
C GLY A 157 -3.74 13.46 41.38
N SER A 158 -4.12 14.41 40.50
CA SER A 158 -3.99 15.85 40.73
C SER A 158 -4.89 16.34 41.88
N ALA A 159 -6.09 15.81 42.04
CA ALA A 159 -6.99 16.13 43.14
C ALA A 159 -6.46 15.60 44.49
N ALA A 160 -5.79 14.45 44.51
CA ALA A 160 -5.20 13.89 45.71
C ALA A 160 -3.97 14.69 46.20
N GLU A 161 -3.15 15.18 45.28
CA GLU A 161 -1.99 16.05 45.61
C GLU A 161 -2.43 17.44 46.10
N GLY A 162 -3.48 18.02 45.52
CA GLY A 162 -4.04 19.31 45.97
C GLY A 162 -4.59 19.22 47.38
N SER A 163 -5.24 18.13 47.76
CA SER A 163 -5.78 17.91 49.10
C SER A 163 -4.73 17.68 50.18
N ALA A 164 -3.56 17.13 49.82
CA ALA A 164 -2.47 16.90 50.75
C ALA A 164 -1.65 18.17 51.07
N GLY A 165 -1.76 19.21 50.23
CA GLY A 165 -1.08 20.50 50.42
C GLY A 165 -1.77 21.46 51.37
N GLU A 166 -3.09 21.34 51.62
CA GLU A 166 -3.87 22.22 52.46
C GLU A 166 -3.87 21.88 53.96
N SER A 167 -3.28 20.77 54.36
CA SER A 167 -3.30 20.26 55.78
C SER A 167 -2.09 20.69 56.60
N LYS A 168 -1.32 21.74 56.23
CA LYS A 168 -0.21 22.24 57.01
C LYS A 168 -0.40 23.69 57.41
N TRP A 169 -1.35 23.93 58.36
CA TRP A 169 -1.31 25.11 59.25
C TRP A 169 -1.89 24.74 60.62
#